data_8d097a0f0e1991063d6c9ea38db62e35
#
_entry.id   8d097a0f0e1991063d6c9ea38db62e35
#
_cell.length_a   1.000
_cell.length_b   1.000
_cell.length_c   1.000
_cell.angle_alpha   90.00
_cell.angle_beta   90.00
_cell.angle_gamma   90.00
#
_symmetry.space_group_name_H-M   'P 1'
#
loop_
_entity.id
_entity.type
_entity.pdbx_description
1 polymer ?
#
loop_
_entity_poly.entity_id
_entity_poly.type
_entity_poly.pdbx_seq_one_letter_code
_entity_poly.pdbx_strand_id
1 'polypeptide(L)'
;MFNLKLNFMSYDFKYADLLDDDVFKLVFGRESTKDVMIEFLNQVIPDRKIVDLEFIDKEMHPVERDAKGVVYDMFCKTDSGARIIVEVQRRKQPFYPERAIYYSTFQIQRQVEAGADTYDFLPVYVINILNFKMDGNKDRADVKSVYRLYEETTQRLLTDRVTFIFIELPKFKKSIDELDGNVLEGMYFCFKNMAVLEECPKVLTHQIFRKIFEVSELYNMDQDTRDKVIHKMTTERDLRNQMAYARQEAIEEGRAEGRAKGLAEGRAEARRELCMSMLEKGLSRETV
;
A
#
# COMPACT_ATOMS: atom_id res chain seq x y z
N MET A 1 -52.65 5.97 1.23
CA MET A 1 -51.43 5.94 2.08
C MET A 1 -50.58 4.76 1.64
N PHE A 2 -49.71 4.96 0.67
CA PHE A 2 -48.74 3.94 0.25
C PHE A 2 -47.53 4.04 1.17
N ASN A 3 -47.39 3.04 2.04
CA ASN A 3 -46.18 2.86 2.87
C ASN A 3 -45.06 2.36 1.96
N LEU A 4 -44.25 3.25 1.42
CA LEU A 4 -42.94 2.91 0.85
C LEU A 4 -42.06 2.42 2.01
N LYS A 5 -42.11 1.11 2.27
CA LYS A 5 -41.02 0.45 2.95
C LYS A 5 -39.78 0.61 2.06
N LEU A 6 -38.95 1.60 2.34
CA LEU A 6 -37.58 1.63 1.87
C LEU A 6 -36.95 0.30 2.31
N ASN A 7 -36.75 -0.60 1.33
CA ASN A 7 -35.89 -1.76 1.53
C ASN A 7 -34.49 -1.19 1.79
N PHE A 8 -34.12 -1.09 3.08
CA PHE A 8 -32.74 -0.94 3.48
C PHE A 8 -32.03 -2.21 3.02
N MET A 9 -31.39 -2.16 1.86
CA MET A 9 -30.38 -3.13 1.52
C MET A 9 -29.33 -3.03 2.60
N SER A 10 -29.26 -4.02 3.49
CA SER A 10 -28.15 -4.13 4.44
C SER A 10 -26.92 -4.48 3.62
N TYR A 11 -26.08 -3.51 3.38
CA TYR A 11 -24.76 -3.78 2.81
C TYR A 11 -23.91 -4.47 3.88
N ASP A 12 -23.06 -5.42 3.44
CA ASP A 12 -22.08 -6.07 4.32
C ASP A 12 -21.02 -5.09 4.86
N PHE A 13 -21.01 -3.85 4.35
CA PHE A 13 -20.05 -2.80 4.68
C PHE A 13 -20.78 -1.49 4.95
N LYS A 14 -20.35 -0.77 5.99
CA LYS A 14 -20.82 0.59 6.27
C LYS A 14 -19.97 1.63 5.58
N TYR A 15 -18.66 1.43 5.62
CA TYR A 15 -17.67 2.33 5.03
C TYR A 15 -16.93 1.69 3.87
N ALA A 16 -16.57 2.51 2.91
CA ALA A 16 -15.76 2.11 1.76
C ALA A 16 -14.29 1.94 2.13
N ASP A 17 -13.60 1.04 1.42
CA ASP A 17 -12.16 0.82 1.59
C ASP A 17 -11.34 1.98 1.02
N LEU A 18 -10.61 2.69 1.86
CA LEU A 18 -9.78 3.85 1.47
C LEU A 18 -8.65 3.53 0.49
N LEU A 19 -8.32 2.24 0.31
CA LEU A 19 -7.34 1.80 -0.69
C LEU A 19 -7.97 1.55 -2.06
N ASP A 20 -9.27 1.77 -2.23
CA ASP A 20 -9.90 1.82 -3.55
C ASP A 20 -9.61 3.17 -4.23
N ASP A 21 -9.19 3.14 -5.49
CA ASP A 21 -8.77 4.33 -6.23
C ASP A 21 -9.87 5.40 -6.31
N ASP A 22 -11.14 4.99 -6.47
CA ASP A 22 -12.27 5.93 -6.55
C ASP A 22 -12.58 6.51 -5.18
N VAL A 23 -12.51 5.68 -4.12
CA VAL A 23 -12.71 6.12 -2.73
C VAL A 23 -11.57 7.01 -2.27
N PHE A 24 -10.31 6.65 -2.61
CA PHE A 24 -9.16 7.48 -2.30
C PHE A 24 -9.31 8.89 -2.89
N LYS A 25 -9.70 8.98 -4.17
CA LYS A 25 -9.97 10.26 -4.84
C LYS A 25 -11.14 11.02 -4.21
N LEU A 26 -12.17 10.30 -3.76
CA LEU A 26 -13.32 10.89 -3.10
C LEU A 26 -12.92 11.55 -1.79
N VAL A 27 -12.11 10.89 -0.98
CA VAL A 27 -11.72 11.32 0.37
C VAL A 27 -10.55 12.32 0.35
N PHE A 28 -9.58 12.13 -0.54
CA PHE A 28 -8.33 12.89 -0.53
C PHE A 28 -8.16 13.82 -1.74
N GLY A 29 -8.96 13.68 -2.80
CA GLY A 29 -8.73 14.33 -4.10
C GLY A 29 -9.80 15.33 -4.53
N ARG A 30 -10.69 15.78 -3.65
CA ARG A 30 -11.72 16.75 -3.95
C ARG A 30 -11.47 18.08 -3.26
N GLU A 31 -11.94 19.17 -3.86
CA GLU A 31 -11.85 20.50 -3.26
C GLU A 31 -12.56 20.56 -1.89
N SER A 32 -13.69 19.85 -1.76
CA SER A 32 -14.46 19.76 -0.51
C SER A 32 -13.72 19.03 0.62
N THR A 33 -12.72 18.22 0.29
CA THR A 33 -11.91 17.42 1.24
C THR A 33 -10.42 17.78 1.20
N LYS A 34 -10.09 18.93 0.62
CA LYS A 34 -8.71 19.41 0.49
C LYS A 34 -7.98 19.48 1.84
N ASP A 35 -8.66 19.85 2.90
CA ASP A 35 -8.14 19.89 4.26
C ASP A 35 -7.66 18.51 4.76
N VAL A 36 -8.36 17.42 4.38
CA VAL A 36 -7.94 16.05 4.69
C VAL A 36 -6.62 15.72 4.01
N MET A 37 -6.48 16.09 2.73
CA MET A 37 -5.22 15.88 1.99
C MET A 37 -4.09 16.74 2.56
N ILE A 38 -4.32 18.01 2.85
CA ILE A 38 -3.33 18.91 3.45
C ILE A 38 -2.82 18.32 4.77
N GLU A 39 -3.73 17.88 5.65
CA GLU A 39 -3.34 17.28 6.92
C GLU A 39 -2.54 16.00 6.71
N PHE A 40 -2.98 15.09 5.82
CA PHE A 40 -2.22 13.89 5.48
C PHE A 40 -0.80 14.22 5.02
N LEU A 41 -0.65 15.16 4.10
CA LEU A 41 0.65 15.56 3.57
C LEU A 41 1.55 16.17 4.65
N ASN A 42 0.99 16.99 5.54
CA ASN A 42 1.73 17.58 6.66
C ASN A 42 2.21 16.54 7.68
N GLN A 43 1.51 15.41 7.82
CA GLN A 43 1.95 14.29 8.68
C GLN A 43 3.01 13.41 7.99
N VAL A 44 3.00 13.34 6.67
CA VAL A 44 3.84 12.42 5.89
C VAL A 44 5.13 13.07 5.44
N ILE A 45 5.08 14.31 4.94
CA ILE A 45 6.24 15.02 4.39
C ILE A 45 7.01 15.67 5.54
N PRO A 46 8.29 15.31 5.74
CA PRO A 46 9.11 15.98 6.74
C PRO A 46 9.50 17.38 6.26
N ASP A 47 9.74 18.26 7.22
CA ASP A 47 10.39 19.57 7.03
C ASP A 47 9.63 20.59 6.16
N ARG A 48 8.35 20.38 5.88
CA ARG A 48 7.51 21.33 5.16
C ARG A 48 6.13 21.45 5.78
N LYS A 49 5.61 22.68 5.79
CA LYS A 49 4.22 22.96 6.15
C LYS A 49 3.49 23.38 4.89
N ILE A 50 2.50 22.60 4.50
CA ILE A 50 1.59 22.85 3.39
C ILE A 50 0.37 23.57 3.95
N VAL A 51 0.04 24.73 3.41
CA VAL A 51 -1.12 25.53 3.84
C VAL A 51 -2.24 25.50 2.80
N ASP A 52 -1.89 25.29 1.53
CA ASP A 52 -2.85 25.11 0.44
C ASP A 52 -2.27 24.22 -0.67
N LEU A 53 -3.14 23.66 -1.49
CA LEU A 53 -2.76 22.88 -2.67
C LEU A 53 -3.81 23.01 -3.77
N GLU A 54 -3.39 22.73 -5.00
CA GLU A 54 -4.21 22.64 -6.19
C GLU A 54 -4.15 21.21 -6.72
N PHE A 55 -5.31 20.58 -6.95
CA PHE A 55 -5.38 19.30 -7.65
C PHE A 55 -5.22 19.52 -9.15
N ILE A 56 -4.31 18.77 -9.76
CA ILE A 56 -3.96 18.92 -11.18
C ILE A 56 -4.31 17.62 -11.92
N ASP A 57 -4.51 17.75 -13.24
CA ASP A 57 -4.75 16.58 -14.09
C ASP A 57 -3.63 15.57 -13.93
N LYS A 58 -4.04 14.32 -13.71
CA LYS A 58 -3.19 13.18 -13.38
C LYS A 58 -2.65 12.44 -14.58
N GLU A 59 -3.19 12.68 -15.79
CA GLU A 59 -2.72 12.04 -17.02
C GLU A 59 -1.51 12.78 -17.56
N MET A 60 -0.40 12.06 -17.67
CA MET A 60 0.86 12.58 -18.17
C MET A 60 1.27 11.85 -19.42
N HIS A 61 1.21 12.55 -20.55
CA HIS A 61 1.69 12.06 -21.83
C HIS A 61 3.21 12.25 -21.93
N PRO A 62 3.93 11.28 -22.45
CA PRO A 62 5.38 11.41 -22.70
C PRO A 62 5.66 12.45 -23.78
N VAL A 63 6.85 13.02 -23.75
CA VAL A 63 7.32 13.95 -24.79
C VAL A 63 7.52 13.18 -26.11
N GLU A 64 8.02 11.96 -26.04
CA GLU A 64 8.18 11.06 -27.18
C GLU A 64 6.91 10.20 -27.35
N ARG A 65 6.40 10.11 -28.59
CA ARG A 65 5.14 9.41 -28.90
C ARG A 65 5.13 7.93 -28.49
N ASP A 66 6.28 7.27 -28.52
CA ASP A 66 6.42 5.84 -28.26
C ASP A 66 6.81 5.52 -26.80
N ALA A 67 7.02 6.55 -25.97
CA ALA A 67 7.32 6.35 -24.56
C ALA A 67 6.05 6.06 -23.73
N LYS A 68 6.23 5.31 -22.64
CA LYS A 68 5.12 4.97 -21.75
C LYS A 68 4.63 6.20 -20.97
N GLY A 69 3.38 6.59 -21.19
CA GLY A 69 2.70 7.60 -20.38
C GLY A 69 2.44 7.11 -18.94
N VAL A 70 2.09 8.03 -18.06
CA VAL A 70 1.73 7.72 -16.67
C VAL A 70 0.39 8.33 -16.33
N VAL A 71 -0.36 7.64 -15.48
CA VAL A 71 -1.57 8.14 -14.85
C VAL A 71 -1.34 8.03 -13.35
N TYR A 72 -1.37 9.14 -12.67
CA TYR A 72 -1.25 9.18 -11.20
C TYR A 72 -2.59 8.88 -10.54
N ASP A 73 -2.57 8.23 -9.39
CA ASP A 73 -3.79 8.13 -8.58
C ASP A 73 -4.20 9.52 -8.10
N MET A 74 -3.22 10.34 -7.69
CA MET A 74 -3.43 11.75 -7.38
C MET A 74 -2.18 12.57 -7.65
N PHE A 75 -2.39 13.79 -8.16
CA PHE A 75 -1.34 14.77 -8.37
C PHE A 75 -1.80 16.14 -7.90
N CYS A 76 -0.97 16.80 -7.10
CA CYS A 76 -1.24 18.15 -6.64
C CYS A 76 0.03 19.01 -6.60
N LYS A 77 -0.19 20.32 -6.58
CA LYS A 77 0.84 21.35 -6.44
C LYS A 77 0.54 22.18 -5.21
N THR A 78 1.53 22.38 -4.36
CA THR A 78 1.39 23.20 -3.16
C THR A 78 1.45 24.70 -3.48
N ASP A 79 1.06 25.54 -2.53
CA ASP A 79 1.21 27.00 -2.55
C ASP A 79 2.66 27.42 -2.82
N SER A 80 3.66 26.69 -2.32
CA SER A 80 5.09 26.92 -2.61
C SER A 80 5.56 26.35 -3.95
N GLY A 81 4.67 25.74 -4.74
CA GLY A 81 4.94 25.19 -6.06
C GLY A 81 5.53 23.78 -6.04
N ALA A 82 5.75 23.16 -4.88
CA ALA A 82 6.19 21.76 -4.82
C ALA A 82 5.15 20.83 -5.45
N ARG A 83 5.61 19.80 -6.15
CA ARG A 83 4.79 18.83 -6.88
C ARG A 83 4.70 17.55 -6.09
N ILE A 84 3.49 17.06 -5.86
CA ILE A 84 3.22 15.91 -5.02
C ILE A 84 2.42 14.89 -5.82
N ILE A 85 2.99 13.71 -5.99
CA ILE A 85 2.36 12.52 -6.56
C ILE A 85 2.00 11.61 -5.38
N VAL A 86 0.76 11.13 -5.32
CA VAL A 86 0.34 10.12 -4.35
C VAL A 86 -0.20 8.92 -5.11
N GLU A 87 0.35 7.74 -4.78
CA GLU A 87 0.00 6.45 -5.36
C GLU A 87 -0.52 5.51 -4.26
N VAL A 88 -1.60 4.80 -4.54
CA VAL A 88 -2.18 3.80 -3.65
C VAL A 88 -2.09 2.43 -4.31
N GLN A 89 -1.43 1.48 -3.67
CA GLN A 89 -1.21 0.16 -4.27
C GLN A 89 -1.64 -0.96 -3.35
N ARG A 90 -2.66 -1.70 -3.76
CA ARG A 90 -3.18 -2.84 -3.01
C ARG A 90 -2.34 -4.09 -3.16
N ARG A 91 -1.76 -4.31 -4.34
CA ARG A 91 -1.05 -5.54 -4.71
C ARG A 91 0.38 -5.24 -5.07
N LYS A 92 1.26 -6.13 -4.63
CA LYS A 92 2.67 -6.06 -4.97
C LYS A 92 2.85 -6.19 -6.48
N GLN A 93 3.66 -5.28 -7.04
CA GLN A 93 4.06 -5.29 -8.44
C GLN A 93 5.59 -5.39 -8.53
N PRO A 94 6.13 -6.10 -9.52
CA PRO A 94 7.56 -6.09 -9.81
C PRO A 94 8.03 -4.67 -10.14
N PHE A 95 9.27 -4.36 -9.79
CA PHE A 95 9.93 -3.08 -10.13
C PHE A 95 9.18 -1.84 -9.63
N TYR A 96 8.54 -1.95 -8.46
CA TYR A 96 7.73 -0.84 -7.94
C TYR A 96 8.56 0.41 -7.55
N PRO A 97 9.75 0.30 -6.92
CA PRO A 97 10.63 1.44 -6.69
C PRO A 97 11.04 2.15 -7.97
N GLU A 98 11.37 1.39 -9.03
CA GLU A 98 11.73 1.92 -10.35
C GLU A 98 10.56 2.66 -11.00
N ARG A 99 9.33 2.14 -10.81
CA ARG A 99 8.10 2.83 -11.26
C ARG A 99 7.93 4.18 -10.57
N ALA A 100 8.16 4.25 -9.25
CA ALA A 100 8.07 5.50 -8.51
C ALA A 100 9.09 6.54 -9.00
N ILE A 101 10.34 6.09 -9.29
CA ILE A 101 11.37 6.93 -9.89
C ILE A 101 10.93 7.42 -11.27
N TYR A 102 10.48 6.51 -12.14
CA TYR A 102 9.99 6.86 -13.47
C TYR A 102 8.86 7.89 -13.42
N TYR A 103 7.92 7.74 -12.50
CA TYR A 103 6.81 8.68 -12.32
C TYR A 103 7.28 10.10 -11.95
N SER A 104 8.33 10.22 -11.13
CA SER A 104 8.89 11.51 -10.74
C SER A 104 9.51 12.28 -11.91
N THR A 105 10.06 11.57 -12.92
CA THR A 105 10.77 12.20 -14.05
C THR A 105 9.85 13.11 -14.88
N PHE A 106 8.56 12.76 -15.03
CA PHE A 106 7.58 13.59 -15.73
C PHE A 106 7.39 14.95 -15.07
N GLN A 107 7.40 14.97 -13.72
CA GLN A 107 7.23 16.22 -12.99
C GLN A 107 8.51 17.04 -12.94
N ILE A 108 9.67 16.42 -13.06
CA ILE A 108 10.95 17.12 -13.20
C ILE A 108 11.04 17.74 -14.60
N GLN A 109 10.84 16.96 -15.65
CA GLN A 109 10.95 17.42 -17.05
C GLN A 109 9.98 18.59 -17.36
N ARG A 110 8.77 18.58 -16.83
CA ARG A 110 7.77 19.61 -17.06
C ARG A 110 8.02 20.93 -16.33
N GLN A 111 9.06 21.00 -15.52
CA GLN A 111 9.45 22.24 -14.83
C GLN A 111 10.62 22.96 -15.52
N VAL A 112 11.32 22.27 -16.41
CA VAL A 112 12.44 22.82 -17.15
C VAL A 112 12.00 23.03 -18.60
N GLU A 113 11.94 24.28 -19.04
CA GLU A 113 11.55 24.63 -20.39
C GLU A 113 12.67 24.28 -21.40
N ALA A 114 12.28 23.96 -22.63
CA ALA A 114 13.24 23.72 -23.70
C ALA A 114 14.03 25.00 -23.99
N GLY A 115 15.37 24.92 -23.93
CA GLY A 115 16.26 26.06 -24.13
C GLY A 115 16.50 26.92 -22.88
N ALA A 116 16.02 26.49 -21.72
CA ALA A 116 16.34 27.18 -20.47
C ALA A 116 17.84 27.04 -20.12
N ASP A 117 18.46 28.13 -19.66
CA ASP A 117 19.85 28.15 -19.24
C ASP A 117 20.10 27.48 -17.87
N THR A 118 19.03 27.15 -17.15
CA THR A 118 19.08 26.57 -15.80
C THR A 118 18.23 25.30 -15.70
N TYR A 119 18.61 24.41 -14.81
CA TYR A 119 17.86 23.22 -14.44
C TYR A 119 17.20 23.38 -13.06
N ASP A 120 16.76 24.58 -12.70
CA ASP A 120 16.11 24.85 -11.42
C ASP A 120 14.64 24.37 -11.47
N PHE A 121 14.33 23.36 -10.69
CA PHE A 121 12.99 22.82 -10.54
C PHE A 121 12.59 22.74 -9.06
N LEU A 122 11.32 22.98 -8.80
CA LEU A 122 10.75 22.89 -7.47
C LEU A 122 10.65 21.43 -6.99
N PRO A 123 10.61 21.19 -5.68
CA PRO A 123 10.61 19.85 -5.12
C PRO A 123 9.51 18.96 -5.67
N VAL A 124 9.85 17.69 -5.90
CA VAL A 124 8.95 16.61 -6.31
C VAL A 124 8.92 15.55 -5.22
N TYR A 125 7.74 15.29 -4.68
CA TYR A 125 7.49 14.23 -3.71
C TYR A 125 6.68 13.12 -4.37
N VAL A 126 7.10 11.87 -4.19
CA VAL A 126 6.34 10.69 -4.61
C VAL A 126 6.01 9.90 -3.36
N ILE A 127 4.73 9.92 -2.98
CA ILE A 127 4.21 9.26 -1.78
C ILE A 127 3.49 7.99 -2.22
N ASN A 128 3.89 6.86 -1.66
CA ASN A 128 3.40 5.55 -2.03
C ASN A 128 2.76 4.88 -0.81
N ILE A 129 1.44 4.67 -0.86
CA ILE A 129 0.67 3.97 0.19
C ILE A 129 0.52 2.52 -0.25
N LEU A 130 1.20 1.59 0.45
CA LEU A 130 1.35 0.21 0.02
C LEU A 130 0.63 -0.76 0.98
N ASN A 131 -0.26 -1.59 0.46
CA ASN A 131 -0.84 -2.71 1.20
C ASN A 131 0.02 -3.99 1.12
N PHE A 132 1.32 -3.84 0.95
CA PHE A 132 2.30 -4.92 0.94
C PHE A 132 3.65 -4.41 1.49
N LYS A 133 4.54 -5.34 1.83
CA LYS A 133 5.93 -5.03 2.19
C LYS A 133 6.81 -5.06 0.94
N MET A 134 7.65 -4.04 0.77
CA MET A 134 8.65 -4.01 -0.29
C MET A 134 9.74 -5.06 -0.07
N ASP A 135 10.33 -5.56 -1.17
CA ASP A 135 11.54 -6.38 -1.10
C ASP A 135 12.71 -5.55 -0.56
N GLY A 136 13.58 -6.17 0.22
CA GLY A 136 14.67 -5.48 0.89
C GLY A 136 14.30 -4.75 2.21
N ASN A 137 13.00 -4.50 2.46
CA ASN A 137 12.50 -3.81 3.67
C ASN A 137 11.72 -4.73 4.62
N LYS A 138 11.68 -6.04 4.36
CA LYS A 138 10.82 -6.97 5.10
C LYS A 138 11.12 -7.04 6.58
N ASP A 139 12.40 -6.91 6.95
CA ASP A 139 12.88 -7.03 8.32
C ASP A 139 12.86 -5.69 9.09
N ARG A 140 12.60 -4.59 8.42
CA ARG A 140 12.46 -3.28 9.06
C ARG A 140 11.05 -3.09 9.61
N ALA A 141 10.97 -2.58 10.84
CA ALA A 141 9.69 -2.33 11.52
C ALA A 141 9.00 -1.03 11.08
N ASP A 142 9.77 -0.07 10.54
CA ASP A 142 9.27 1.24 10.19
C ASP A 142 8.15 1.17 9.14
N VAL A 143 7.00 1.75 9.49
CA VAL A 143 5.84 1.84 8.57
C VAL A 143 6.11 2.82 7.43
N LYS A 144 6.74 3.96 7.76
CA LYS A 144 7.11 5.02 6.82
C LYS A 144 8.62 5.04 6.60
N SER A 145 9.04 5.00 5.35
CA SER A 145 10.43 5.16 4.92
C SER A 145 10.57 6.35 3.97
N VAL A 146 11.58 7.18 4.18
CA VAL A 146 11.86 8.35 3.35
C VAL A 146 13.19 8.15 2.64
N TYR A 147 13.19 8.27 1.31
CA TYR A 147 14.36 8.10 0.47
C TYR A 147 14.69 9.41 -0.23
N ARG A 148 15.97 9.77 -0.20
CA ARG A 148 16.57 10.94 -0.87
C ARG A 148 17.89 10.54 -1.50
N LEU A 149 18.44 11.39 -2.33
CA LEU A 149 19.73 11.16 -2.99
C LEU A 149 20.88 11.62 -2.08
N TYR A 150 21.72 10.68 -1.67
CA TYR A 150 22.88 10.92 -0.83
C TYR A 150 24.17 10.43 -1.49
N GLU A 151 25.27 11.10 -1.18
CA GLU A 151 26.61 10.59 -1.44
C GLU A 151 26.85 9.36 -0.55
N GLU A 152 27.38 8.28 -1.13
CA GLU A 152 27.41 6.96 -0.49
C GLU A 152 28.32 6.92 0.76
N THR A 153 29.48 7.55 0.69
CA THR A 153 30.51 7.47 1.74
C THR A 153 30.21 8.40 2.91
N THR A 154 29.93 9.66 2.61
CA THR A 154 29.77 10.71 3.63
C THR A 154 28.33 10.93 4.07
N GLN A 155 27.38 10.28 3.38
CA GLN A 155 25.94 10.46 3.61
C GLN A 155 25.48 11.91 3.45
N ARG A 156 26.23 12.73 2.68
CA ARG A 156 25.87 14.10 2.38
C ARG A 156 24.72 14.13 1.39
N LEU A 157 23.66 14.87 1.72
CA LEU A 157 22.53 15.08 0.82
C LEU A 157 22.97 15.74 -0.48
N LEU A 158 22.68 15.12 -1.63
CA LEU A 158 22.98 15.67 -2.95
C LEU A 158 22.01 16.83 -3.28
N THR A 159 20.72 16.60 -3.04
CA THR A 159 19.65 17.58 -3.27
C THR A 159 18.40 17.18 -2.48
N ASP A 160 17.61 18.15 -2.05
CA ASP A 160 16.31 17.96 -1.41
C ASP A 160 15.13 18.03 -2.43
N ARG A 161 15.47 18.18 -3.73
CA ARG A 161 14.47 18.39 -4.78
C ARG A 161 13.66 17.15 -5.15
N VAL A 162 14.13 15.94 -4.84
CA VAL A 162 13.40 14.70 -5.10
C VAL A 162 13.34 13.85 -3.84
N THR A 163 12.14 13.52 -3.41
CA THR A 163 11.90 12.71 -2.21
C THR A 163 10.88 11.62 -2.51
N PHE A 164 11.20 10.39 -2.17
CA PHE A 164 10.29 9.26 -2.23
C PHE A 164 9.90 8.85 -0.82
N ILE A 165 8.60 8.67 -0.58
CA ILE A 165 8.06 8.26 0.71
C ILE A 165 7.24 6.99 0.47
N PHE A 166 7.58 5.92 1.20
CA PHE A 166 6.86 4.66 1.16
C PHE A 166 6.22 4.40 2.51
N ILE A 167 4.92 4.15 2.49
CA ILE A 167 4.11 3.81 3.66
C ILE A 167 3.66 2.36 3.48
N GLU A 168 4.32 1.43 4.19
CA GLU A 168 4.06 -0.01 4.10
C GLU A 168 3.05 -0.43 5.18
N LEU A 169 1.77 -0.28 4.91
CA LEU A 169 0.68 -0.51 5.86
C LEU A 169 0.72 -1.87 6.59
N PRO A 170 1.16 -3.00 5.98
CA PRO A 170 1.26 -4.26 6.72
C PRO A 170 2.26 -4.26 7.89
N LYS A 171 3.14 -3.26 7.97
CA LYS A 171 4.06 -3.07 9.11
C LYS A 171 3.40 -2.39 10.31
N PHE A 172 2.35 -1.61 10.07
CA PHE A 172 1.54 -1.04 11.14
C PHE A 172 0.72 -2.14 11.84
N LYS A 173 0.98 -2.38 13.12
CA LYS A 173 0.40 -3.49 13.89
C LYS A 173 -0.48 -3.06 15.05
N LYS A 174 -0.50 -1.77 15.39
CA LYS A 174 -1.30 -1.26 16.50
C LYS A 174 -2.78 -1.56 16.29
N SER A 175 -3.40 -2.08 17.34
CA SER A 175 -4.85 -2.17 17.48
C SER A 175 -5.44 -0.80 17.82
N ILE A 176 -6.76 -0.71 17.87
CA ILE A 176 -7.47 0.52 18.24
C ILE A 176 -7.13 0.99 19.65
N ASP A 177 -6.94 0.06 20.58
CA ASP A 177 -6.65 0.34 21.99
C ASP A 177 -5.21 0.81 22.21
N GLU A 178 -4.34 0.61 21.23
CA GLU A 178 -2.94 1.03 21.25
C GLU A 178 -2.71 2.39 20.56
N LEU A 179 -3.77 2.98 19.99
CA LEU A 179 -3.70 4.34 19.42
C LEU A 179 -3.75 5.37 20.56
N ASP A 180 -2.86 6.37 20.46
CA ASP A 180 -2.72 7.45 21.46
C ASP A 180 -3.23 8.82 20.96
N GLY A 181 -3.99 8.83 19.86
CA GLY A 181 -4.46 10.06 19.23
C GLY A 181 -3.50 10.65 18.20
N ASN A 182 -2.38 9.98 17.91
CA ASN A 182 -1.48 10.39 16.83
C ASN A 182 -2.21 10.33 15.48
N VAL A 183 -2.23 11.46 14.77
CA VAL A 183 -3.00 11.64 13.54
C VAL A 183 -2.50 10.70 12.43
N LEU A 184 -1.20 10.56 12.26
CA LEU A 184 -0.63 9.71 11.22
C LEU A 184 -0.93 8.22 11.48
N GLU A 185 -0.80 7.78 12.73
CA GLU A 185 -1.16 6.41 13.11
C GLU A 185 -2.65 6.14 12.95
N GLY A 186 -3.50 7.12 13.29
CA GLY A 186 -4.93 7.06 13.04
C GLY A 186 -5.26 6.92 11.55
N MET A 187 -4.53 7.62 10.67
CA MET A 187 -4.65 7.47 9.22
C MET A 187 -4.23 6.07 8.75
N TYR A 188 -3.10 5.53 9.26
CA TYR A 188 -2.69 4.16 8.94
C TYR A 188 -3.74 3.14 9.38
N PHE A 189 -4.33 3.35 10.56
CA PHE A 189 -5.41 2.51 11.05
C PHE A 189 -6.63 2.57 10.12
N CYS A 190 -7.06 3.76 9.68
CA CYS A 190 -8.16 3.93 8.75
C CYS A 190 -7.88 3.27 7.40
N PHE A 191 -6.69 3.47 6.80
CA PHE A 191 -6.31 2.81 5.55
C PHE A 191 -6.40 1.28 5.62
N LYS A 192 -6.10 0.70 6.78
CA LYS A 192 -6.14 -0.76 6.94
C LYS A 192 -7.51 -1.33 7.26
N ASN A 193 -8.33 -0.60 7.97
CA ASN A 193 -9.47 -1.17 8.66
C ASN A 193 -10.82 -0.53 8.29
N MET A 194 -10.86 0.58 7.52
CA MET A 194 -12.09 1.33 7.24
C MET A 194 -13.26 0.43 6.81
N ALA A 195 -13.01 -0.51 5.90
CA ALA A 195 -14.03 -1.39 5.35
C ALA A 195 -14.70 -2.33 6.37
N VAL A 196 -14.11 -2.51 7.55
CA VAL A 196 -14.64 -3.40 8.61
C VAL A 196 -15.10 -2.65 9.85
N LEU A 197 -15.07 -1.32 9.83
CA LEU A 197 -15.53 -0.50 10.95
C LEU A 197 -17.02 -0.22 10.86
N GLU A 198 -17.67 -0.21 12.01
CA GLU A 198 -19.09 0.14 12.16
C GLU A 198 -19.31 1.61 12.59
N GLU A 199 -18.31 2.21 13.23
CA GLU A 199 -18.34 3.59 13.68
C GLU A 199 -16.93 4.21 13.71
N CYS A 200 -16.87 5.54 13.79
CA CYS A 200 -15.60 6.23 13.99
C CYS A 200 -15.08 5.96 15.41
N PRO A 201 -13.91 5.37 15.57
CA PRO A 201 -13.32 5.13 16.89
C PRO A 201 -13.13 6.40 17.72
N LYS A 202 -13.50 6.36 18.99
CA LYS A 202 -13.44 7.52 19.90
C LYS A 202 -12.04 8.09 20.09
N VAL A 203 -11.00 7.26 19.93
CA VAL A 203 -9.60 7.67 20.02
C VAL A 203 -9.17 8.55 18.85
N LEU A 204 -9.87 8.50 17.72
CA LEU A 204 -9.63 9.35 16.54
C LEU A 204 -10.28 10.73 16.72
N THR A 205 -9.71 11.53 17.59
CA THR A 205 -10.29 12.81 18.03
C THR A 205 -10.08 13.97 17.06
N HIS A 206 -9.07 13.88 16.18
CA HIS A 206 -8.80 14.96 15.22
C HIS A 206 -9.96 15.12 14.23
N GLN A 207 -10.33 16.36 13.95
CA GLN A 207 -11.53 16.69 13.14
C GLN A 207 -11.55 16.06 11.75
N ILE A 208 -10.38 15.80 11.15
CA ILE A 208 -10.30 15.19 9.81
C ILE A 208 -10.89 13.78 9.79
N PHE A 209 -10.80 13.00 10.87
CA PHE A 209 -11.35 11.65 10.89
C PHE A 209 -12.87 11.67 10.75
N ARG A 210 -13.56 12.60 11.39
CA ARG A 210 -15.01 12.76 11.20
C ARG A 210 -15.34 12.94 9.73
N LYS A 211 -14.60 13.79 9.03
CA LYS A 211 -14.79 14.03 7.60
C LYS A 211 -14.45 12.81 6.74
N ILE A 212 -13.34 12.12 7.04
CA ILE A 212 -12.98 10.87 6.36
C ILE A 212 -14.12 9.85 6.49
N PHE A 213 -14.66 9.64 7.70
CA PHE A 213 -15.75 8.69 7.94
C PHE A 213 -17.03 9.10 7.24
N GLU A 214 -17.41 10.39 7.28
CA GLU A 214 -18.59 10.92 6.60
C GLU A 214 -18.54 10.69 5.08
N VAL A 215 -17.40 11.00 4.46
CA VAL A 215 -17.22 10.86 3.00
C VAL A 215 -17.10 9.41 2.58
N SER A 216 -16.54 8.54 3.44
CA SER A 216 -16.37 7.11 3.15
C SER A 216 -17.63 6.30 3.40
N GLU A 217 -18.65 6.86 4.05
CA GLU A 217 -19.88 6.14 4.36
C GLU A 217 -20.66 5.86 3.07
N LEU A 218 -20.89 4.59 2.76
CA LEU A 218 -21.51 4.16 1.51
C LEU A 218 -22.90 4.77 1.30
N TYR A 219 -23.63 5.01 2.38
CA TYR A 219 -24.95 5.64 2.34
C TYR A 219 -24.89 7.08 1.80
N ASN A 220 -23.82 7.81 2.06
CA ASN A 220 -23.62 9.19 1.63
C ASN A 220 -23.15 9.33 0.18
N MET A 221 -22.80 8.22 -0.47
CA MET A 221 -22.39 8.22 -1.88
C MET A 221 -23.62 8.23 -2.82
N ASP A 222 -23.46 8.82 -4.00
CA ASP A 222 -24.43 8.64 -5.07
C ASP A 222 -24.54 7.16 -5.46
N GLN A 223 -25.67 6.77 -6.05
CA GLN A 223 -25.96 5.37 -6.32
C GLN A 223 -24.91 4.72 -7.22
N ASP A 224 -24.49 5.39 -8.30
CA ASP A 224 -23.55 4.82 -9.28
C ASP A 224 -22.16 4.58 -8.65
N THR A 225 -21.67 5.54 -7.87
CA THR A 225 -20.41 5.43 -7.13
C THR A 225 -20.50 4.30 -6.10
N ARG A 226 -21.57 4.27 -5.32
CA ARG A 226 -21.79 3.25 -4.29
C ARG A 226 -21.81 1.84 -4.86
N ASP A 227 -22.56 1.63 -5.94
CA ASP A 227 -22.71 0.30 -6.57
C ASP A 227 -21.35 -0.18 -7.12
N LYS A 228 -20.56 0.70 -7.74
CA LYS A 228 -19.19 0.40 -8.19
C LYS A 228 -18.28 0.02 -7.02
N VAL A 229 -18.29 0.81 -5.95
CA VAL A 229 -17.45 0.59 -4.76
C VAL A 229 -17.81 -0.74 -4.10
N ILE A 230 -19.10 -1.02 -3.88
CA ILE A 230 -19.56 -2.29 -3.30
C ILE A 230 -19.15 -3.48 -4.15
N HIS A 231 -19.32 -3.39 -5.47
CA HIS A 231 -18.91 -4.46 -6.39
C HIS A 231 -17.41 -4.74 -6.29
N LYS A 232 -16.58 -3.70 -6.29
CA LYS A 232 -15.12 -3.85 -6.11
C LYS A 232 -14.76 -4.46 -4.76
N MET A 233 -15.36 -3.98 -3.65
CA MET A 233 -15.10 -4.50 -2.31
C MET A 233 -15.47 -5.97 -2.18
N THR A 234 -16.59 -6.39 -2.75
CA THR A 234 -17.05 -7.79 -2.78
C THR A 234 -16.09 -8.65 -3.58
N THR A 235 -15.72 -8.21 -4.78
CA THR A 235 -14.76 -8.91 -5.65
C THR A 235 -13.39 -9.07 -4.96
N GLU A 236 -12.89 -8.03 -4.30
CA GLU A 236 -11.64 -8.10 -3.54
C GLU A 236 -11.72 -9.04 -2.34
N ARG A 237 -12.85 -9.08 -1.65
CA ARG A 237 -13.11 -10.04 -0.56
C ARG A 237 -13.07 -11.47 -1.07
N ASP A 238 -13.78 -11.74 -2.16
CA ASP A 238 -13.87 -13.08 -2.76
C ASP A 238 -12.50 -13.54 -3.25
N LEU A 239 -11.74 -12.67 -3.89
CA LEU A 239 -10.38 -12.97 -4.35
C LEU A 239 -9.43 -13.25 -3.17
N ARG A 240 -9.53 -12.47 -2.08
CA ARG A 240 -8.73 -12.74 -0.86
C ARG A 240 -9.06 -14.09 -0.26
N ASN A 241 -10.34 -14.46 -0.21
CA ASN A 241 -10.78 -15.75 0.30
C ASN A 241 -10.25 -16.91 -0.58
N GLN A 242 -10.33 -16.78 -1.91
CA GLN A 242 -9.77 -17.76 -2.85
C GLN A 242 -8.26 -17.92 -2.69
N MET A 243 -7.51 -16.81 -2.59
CA MET A 243 -6.07 -16.84 -2.36
C MET A 243 -5.68 -17.45 -1.01
N ALA A 244 -6.47 -17.17 0.04
CA ALA A 244 -6.25 -17.76 1.36
C ALA A 244 -6.45 -19.27 1.33
N TYR A 245 -7.51 -19.74 0.66
CA TYR A 245 -7.79 -21.16 0.47
C TYR A 245 -6.69 -21.87 -0.33
N ALA A 246 -6.30 -21.34 -1.49
CA ALA A 246 -5.23 -21.89 -2.31
C ALA A 246 -3.89 -21.93 -1.56
N ARG A 247 -3.60 -20.91 -0.73
CA ARG A 247 -2.41 -20.91 0.11
C ARG A 247 -2.44 -22.01 1.17
N GLN A 248 -3.61 -22.25 1.75
CA GLN A 248 -3.77 -23.31 2.75
C GLN A 248 -3.59 -24.68 2.13
N GLU A 249 -4.18 -24.95 0.98
CA GLU A 249 -3.97 -26.18 0.20
C GLU A 249 -2.48 -26.41 -0.09
N ALA A 250 -1.79 -25.42 -0.63
CA ALA A 250 -0.35 -25.54 -0.95
C ALA A 250 0.51 -25.80 0.31
N ILE A 251 0.14 -25.24 1.47
CA ILE A 251 0.83 -25.55 2.75
C ILE A 251 0.56 -26.99 3.19
N GLU A 252 -0.66 -27.48 3.05
CA GLU A 252 -1.02 -28.85 3.41
C GLU A 252 -0.33 -29.88 2.51
N GLU A 253 -0.32 -29.62 1.19
CA GLU A 253 0.42 -30.43 0.21
C GLU A 253 1.92 -30.45 0.51
N GLY A 254 2.55 -29.29 0.69
CA GLY A 254 3.97 -29.20 1.02
C GLY A 254 4.33 -29.88 2.35
N ARG A 255 3.43 -29.85 3.34
CA ARG A 255 3.60 -30.60 4.61
C ARG A 255 3.45 -32.12 4.41
N ALA A 256 2.56 -32.55 3.52
CA ALA A 256 2.38 -33.96 3.20
C ALA A 256 3.60 -34.53 2.45
N GLU A 257 4.06 -33.80 1.42
CA GLU A 257 5.27 -34.15 0.67
C GLU A 257 6.51 -34.17 1.55
N GLY A 258 6.71 -33.15 2.39
CA GLY A 258 7.82 -33.08 3.33
C GLY A 258 7.82 -34.25 4.33
N ARG A 259 6.64 -34.64 4.84
CA ARG A 259 6.51 -35.81 5.71
C ARG A 259 6.83 -37.12 4.98
N ALA A 260 6.32 -37.27 3.75
CA ALA A 260 6.59 -38.47 2.95
C ALA A 260 8.09 -38.61 2.62
N LYS A 261 8.73 -37.49 2.23
CA LYS A 261 10.17 -37.44 1.95
C LYS A 261 11.01 -37.74 3.19
N GLY A 262 10.72 -37.07 4.32
CA GLY A 262 11.44 -37.34 5.58
C GLY A 262 11.29 -38.76 6.09
N LEU A 263 10.11 -39.40 5.92
CA LEU A 263 9.90 -40.79 6.26
C LEU A 263 10.70 -41.72 5.34
N ALA A 264 10.77 -41.41 4.04
CA ALA A 264 11.55 -42.21 3.08
C ALA A 264 13.06 -42.11 3.36
N GLU A 265 13.55 -40.89 3.61
CA GLU A 265 14.96 -40.64 3.97
C GLU A 265 15.34 -41.32 5.28
N GLY A 266 14.52 -41.16 6.34
CA GLY A 266 14.78 -41.84 7.63
C GLY A 266 14.77 -43.37 7.55
N ARG A 267 13.88 -43.95 6.72
CA ARG A 267 13.90 -45.41 6.46
C ARG A 267 15.16 -45.84 5.71
N ALA A 268 15.61 -45.04 4.74
CA ALA A 268 16.83 -45.36 4.00
C ALA A 268 18.08 -45.27 4.88
N GLU A 269 18.13 -44.28 5.77
CA GLU A 269 19.21 -44.05 6.73
C GLU A 269 19.26 -45.21 7.77
N ALA A 270 18.13 -45.54 8.39
CA ALA A 270 18.01 -46.65 9.33
C ALA A 270 18.41 -47.99 8.68
N ARG A 271 18.05 -48.20 7.41
CA ARG A 271 18.48 -49.42 6.66
C ARG A 271 20.00 -49.44 6.45
N ARG A 272 20.62 -48.29 6.11
CA ARG A 272 22.08 -48.19 5.97
C ARG A 272 22.81 -48.46 7.29
N GLU A 273 22.35 -47.88 8.39
CA GLU A 273 22.91 -48.10 9.71
C GLU A 273 22.82 -49.59 10.13
N LEU A 274 21.65 -50.20 9.87
CA LEU A 274 21.46 -51.60 10.14
C LEU A 274 22.43 -52.47 9.32
N CYS A 275 22.57 -52.22 8.02
CA CYS A 275 23.51 -52.91 7.15
C CYS A 275 24.96 -52.76 7.63
N MET A 276 25.38 -51.54 8.01
CA MET A 276 26.72 -51.28 8.55
C MET A 276 26.96 -52.06 9.86
N SER A 277 26.01 -52.05 10.78
CA SER A 277 26.08 -52.78 12.04
C SER A 277 26.17 -54.30 11.83
N MET A 278 25.47 -54.86 10.83
CA MET A 278 25.52 -56.25 10.48
C MET A 278 26.89 -56.64 9.90
N LEU A 279 27.47 -55.83 9.04
CA LEU A 279 28.82 -56.02 8.48
C LEU A 279 29.90 -55.95 9.58
N GLU A 280 29.80 -55.01 10.51
CA GLU A 280 30.71 -54.92 11.68
C GLU A 280 30.68 -56.17 12.58
N LYS A 281 29.52 -56.82 12.68
CA LYS A 281 29.33 -58.07 13.41
C LYS A 281 29.75 -59.30 12.64
N GLY A 282 30.38 -59.17 11.47
CA GLY A 282 31.01 -60.27 10.72
C GLY A 282 30.03 -61.01 9.79
N LEU A 283 28.84 -60.49 9.52
CA LEU A 283 27.95 -61.09 8.52
C LEU A 283 28.49 -60.81 7.11
N SER A 284 28.36 -61.79 6.20
CA SER A 284 28.83 -61.59 4.81
C SER A 284 27.98 -60.60 4.05
N ARG A 285 28.57 -59.94 3.04
CA ARG A 285 27.86 -58.99 2.15
C ARG A 285 26.70 -59.63 1.38
N GLU A 286 26.71 -60.94 1.21
CA GLU A 286 25.64 -61.73 0.56
C GLU A 286 24.44 -61.97 1.48
N THR A 287 24.61 -61.77 2.79
CA THR A 287 23.60 -62.01 3.83
C THR A 287 22.95 -60.68 4.32
N VAL A 288 23.57 -59.53 4.06
CA VAL A 288 23.13 -58.17 4.42
C VAL A 288 22.51 -57.46 3.22
#